data_4e5d02b8f8347ce57f7b19765a9415e3
#
_entry.id   4e5d02b8f8347ce57f7b19765a9415e3
#
_cell.length_a   1.000
_cell.length_b   1.000
_cell.length_c   1.000
_cell.angle_alpha   90.00
_cell.angle_beta   90.00
_cell.angle_gamma   90.00
#
_symmetry.space_group_name_H-M   'P 1'
#
loop_
_entity.id
_entity.type
_entity.pdbx_description
1 polymer ?
#
loop_
_entity_poly.entity_id
_entity_poly.type
_entity_poly.pdbx_seq_one_letter_code
_entity_poly.pdbx_strand_id
1 'polypeptide(L)'
;NISGPMTRKGIAKGMWQFIPEPAVTYGLTLGPLVDLRRPDPGDDRHPWDLETKAAARYLKDLYSTDAQASGFLVMSCYNWGENQVLPLVRSMPANPRERNFWRLLAKYRDKLPQETYDYVFYIASAAVIGENPRLFGFDFDDPLPDAAK
;
A
#
# COMPACT_ATOMS: atom_id res chain seq x y z
N ASN A 1 17.88 -1.20 3.12
CA ASN A 1 17.25 -1.24 4.42
C ASN A 1 16.43 0.04 4.63
N ILE A 2 15.13 -0.07 4.46
CA ILE A 2 14.21 1.06 4.50
C ILE A 2 13.49 1.05 5.84
N SER A 3 13.61 2.14 6.60
CA SER A 3 12.86 2.34 7.86
C SER A 3 12.15 3.70 7.81
N GLY A 4 10.85 3.66 7.98
CA GLY A 4 9.99 4.84 8.03
C GLY A 4 10.16 5.67 9.32
N PRO A 5 9.39 6.73 9.49
CA PRO A 5 9.37 7.50 10.72
C PRO A 5 8.80 6.70 11.90
N MET A 6 9.19 7.07 13.11
CA MET A 6 8.55 6.57 14.31
C MET A 6 7.13 7.14 14.40
N THR A 7 6.16 6.27 14.54
CA THR A 7 4.76 6.62 14.75
C THR A 7 4.26 6.04 16.08
N ARG A 8 3.05 6.40 16.50
CA ARG A 8 2.39 5.74 17.65
C ARG A 8 2.16 4.25 17.45
N LYS A 9 2.18 3.78 16.20
CA LYS A 9 2.01 2.36 15.82
C LYS A 9 3.36 1.66 15.60
N GLY A 10 4.46 2.29 15.94
CA GLY A 10 5.83 1.80 15.73
C GLY A 10 6.46 2.29 14.44
N ILE A 11 7.61 1.73 14.10
CA ILE A 11 8.38 2.04 12.89
C ILE A 11 7.98 1.09 11.77
N ALA A 12 7.61 1.65 10.61
CA ALA A 12 7.46 0.89 9.38
C ALA A 12 8.83 0.47 8.85
N LYS A 13 8.98 -0.77 8.42
CA LYS A 13 10.23 -1.32 7.89
C LYS A 13 10.00 -2.10 6.59
N GLY A 14 11.08 -2.22 5.82
CA GLY A 14 11.12 -2.98 4.59
C GLY A 14 10.58 -2.24 3.39
N MET A 15 10.50 -2.91 2.26
CA MET A 15 10.03 -2.37 1.00
C MET A 15 8.52 -2.09 1.04
N TRP A 16 7.77 -2.94 1.76
CA TRP A 16 6.32 -2.84 1.90
C TRP A 16 5.89 -2.00 3.10
N GLN A 17 6.83 -1.48 3.89
CA GLN A 17 6.60 -0.57 5.01
C GLN A 17 5.61 -1.11 6.06
N PHE A 18 5.76 -2.39 6.42
CA PHE A 18 4.96 -2.96 7.50
C PHE A 18 5.27 -2.32 8.84
N ILE A 19 4.25 -1.82 9.53
CA ILE A 19 4.31 -1.51 10.96
C ILE A 19 4.15 -2.81 11.77
N PRO A 20 4.56 -2.83 13.07
CA PRO A 20 4.64 -4.08 13.84
C PRO A 20 3.37 -4.91 13.88
N GLU A 21 2.22 -4.33 14.17
CA GLU A 21 0.96 -5.07 14.34
C GLU A 21 0.52 -5.79 13.04
N PRO A 22 0.38 -5.14 11.88
CA PRO A 22 0.11 -5.83 10.62
C PRO A 22 1.18 -6.86 10.24
N ALA A 23 2.46 -6.58 10.51
CA ALA A 23 3.53 -7.53 10.24
C ALA A 23 3.25 -8.88 10.91
N VAL A 24 2.98 -8.88 12.21
CA VAL A 24 2.66 -10.09 12.99
C VAL A 24 1.37 -10.73 12.49
N THR A 25 0.33 -9.93 12.22
CA THR A 25 -0.96 -10.43 11.71
C THR A 25 -0.79 -11.20 10.41
N TYR A 26 0.12 -10.75 9.53
CA TYR A 26 0.38 -11.41 8.24
C TYR A 26 1.57 -12.36 8.26
N GLY A 27 2.01 -12.79 9.47
CA GLY A 27 2.93 -13.90 9.69
C GLY A 27 4.40 -13.55 9.57
N LEU A 28 4.77 -12.27 9.80
CA LEU A 28 6.16 -11.84 9.92
C LEU A 28 6.60 -11.84 11.39
N THR A 29 7.82 -12.29 11.63
CA THR A 29 8.48 -12.21 12.94
C THR A 29 9.11 -10.83 13.12
N LEU A 30 8.98 -10.26 14.31
CA LEU A 30 9.66 -9.01 14.65
C LEU A 30 10.97 -9.27 15.36
N GLY A 31 12.02 -8.59 14.99
CA GLY A 31 13.31 -8.68 15.64
C GLY A 31 13.41 -7.80 16.89
N PRO A 32 14.50 -7.97 17.68
CA PRO A 32 14.69 -7.23 18.94
C PRO A 32 14.88 -5.72 18.75
N LEU A 33 15.16 -5.26 17.51
CA LEU A 33 15.35 -3.84 17.19
C LEU A 33 14.09 -3.24 16.54
N VAL A 34 12.92 -3.77 16.87
CA VAL A 34 11.62 -3.36 16.28
C VAL A 34 11.39 -1.85 16.30
N ASP A 35 11.81 -1.17 17.36
CA ASP A 35 11.64 0.26 17.59
C ASP A 35 12.86 1.11 17.19
N LEU A 36 13.84 0.52 16.49
CA LEU A 36 15.03 1.22 16.04
C LEU A 36 15.09 1.31 14.51
N ARG A 37 15.49 2.47 14.00
CA ARG A 37 15.64 2.76 12.57
C ARG A 37 16.96 2.23 12.03
N ARG A 38 17.21 0.93 12.22
CA ARG A 38 18.43 0.27 11.72
C ARG A 38 18.14 -1.17 11.31
N PRO A 39 19.05 -1.79 10.54
CA PRO A 39 18.94 -3.19 10.16
C PRO A 39 18.77 -4.09 11.37
N ASP A 40 17.92 -5.08 11.21
CA ASP A 40 17.67 -6.13 12.19
C ASP A 40 17.56 -7.47 11.45
N PRO A 41 18.60 -8.32 11.52
CA PRO A 41 18.59 -9.62 10.83
C PRO A 41 17.49 -10.56 11.32
N GLY A 42 16.95 -10.33 12.51
CA GLY A 42 15.84 -11.12 13.09
C GLY A 42 14.46 -10.57 12.74
N ASP A 43 14.35 -9.53 11.94
CA ASP A 43 13.07 -8.88 11.59
C ASP A 43 12.68 -9.22 10.15
N ASP A 44 11.65 -10.05 9.99
CA ASP A 44 11.15 -10.53 8.68
C ASP A 44 10.56 -9.44 7.79
N ARG A 45 10.50 -8.20 8.27
CA ARG A 45 10.14 -7.03 7.45
C ARG A 45 11.27 -6.56 6.55
N HIS A 46 12.48 -7.10 6.65
CA HIS A 46 13.62 -6.74 5.81
C HIS A 46 13.84 -7.66 4.61
N PRO A 47 13.71 -9.00 4.69
CA PRO A 47 13.77 -9.86 3.53
C PRO A 47 12.58 -9.62 2.60
N TRP A 48 12.88 -9.19 1.36
CA TRP A 48 11.86 -8.78 0.40
C TRP A 48 10.86 -9.89 0.02
N ASP A 49 11.29 -11.14 0.03
CA ASP A 49 10.47 -12.29 -0.30
C ASP A 49 9.43 -12.62 0.79
N LEU A 50 9.81 -12.47 2.05
CA LEU A 50 8.91 -12.68 3.18
C LEU A 50 7.87 -11.56 3.27
N GLU A 51 8.33 -10.31 3.22
CA GLU A 51 7.42 -9.18 3.32
C GLU A 51 6.49 -9.07 2.10
N THR A 52 6.94 -9.47 0.88
CA THR A 52 6.07 -9.50 -0.30
C THR A 52 4.95 -10.53 -0.17
N LYS A 53 5.24 -11.71 0.38
CA LYS A 53 4.21 -12.71 0.69
C LYS A 53 3.20 -12.20 1.72
N ALA A 54 3.68 -11.49 2.74
CA ALA A 54 2.80 -10.88 3.75
C ALA A 54 1.93 -9.77 3.13
N ALA A 55 2.52 -8.90 2.31
CA ALA A 55 1.80 -7.85 1.60
C ALA A 55 0.72 -8.41 0.65
N ALA A 56 1.03 -9.49 -0.06
CA ALA A 56 0.06 -10.16 -0.92
C ALA A 56 -1.15 -10.69 -0.12
N ARG A 57 -0.93 -11.27 1.07
CA ARG A 57 -2.02 -11.69 1.97
C ARG A 57 -2.84 -10.50 2.44
N TYR A 58 -2.20 -9.42 2.89
CA TYR A 58 -2.89 -8.21 3.32
C TYR A 58 -3.72 -7.59 2.20
N LEU A 59 -3.15 -7.44 0.99
CA LEU A 59 -3.88 -6.95 -0.17
C LEU A 59 -5.07 -7.83 -0.52
N LYS A 60 -4.93 -9.16 -0.45
CA LYS A 60 -6.04 -10.09 -0.66
C LYS A 60 -7.18 -9.86 0.33
N ASP A 61 -6.87 -9.63 1.61
CA ASP A 61 -7.89 -9.34 2.62
C ASP A 61 -8.56 -7.99 2.36
N LEU A 62 -7.80 -6.96 1.96
CA LEU A 62 -8.35 -5.66 1.55
C LEU A 62 -9.28 -5.78 0.33
N TYR A 63 -8.94 -6.63 -0.65
CA TYR A 63 -9.81 -6.94 -1.80
C TYR A 63 -11.06 -7.73 -1.41
N SER A 64 -11.14 -8.26 -0.19
CA SER A 64 -12.36 -8.91 0.34
C SER A 64 -13.28 -7.93 1.07
N THR A 65 -12.93 -6.64 1.09
CA THR A 65 -13.73 -5.56 1.71
C THR A 65 -14.49 -4.72 0.68
N ASP A 66 -15.24 -3.71 1.15
CA ASP A 66 -15.89 -2.72 0.28
C ASP A 66 -14.91 -1.93 -0.62
N ALA A 67 -13.62 -1.92 -0.30
CA ALA A 67 -12.59 -1.29 -1.12
C ALA A 67 -12.36 -2.00 -2.46
N GLN A 68 -12.78 -3.27 -2.62
CA GLN A 68 -12.68 -4.03 -3.88
C GLN A 68 -13.31 -3.32 -5.09
N ALA A 69 -14.20 -2.39 -4.86
CA ALA A 69 -14.84 -1.61 -5.93
C ALA A 69 -13.85 -0.80 -6.79
N SER A 70 -12.64 -0.53 -6.27
CA SER A 70 -11.57 0.15 -7.02
C SER A 70 -10.20 -0.19 -6.43
N GLY A 71 -9.23 -0.61 -7.25
CA GLY A 71 -7.86 -0.86 -6.82
C GLY A 71 -7.23 0.31 -6.07
N PHE A 72 -7.51 1.55 -6.46
CA PHE A 72 -7.01 2.74 -5.75
C PHE A 72 -7.64 2.94 -4.36
N LEU A 73 -8.85 2.42 -4.11
CA LEU A 73 -9.39 2.35 -2.75
C LEU A 73 -8.64 1.33 -1.91
N VAL A 74 -8.27 0.19 -2.48
CA VAL A 74 -7.43 -0.81 -1.82
C VAL A 74 -6.05 -0.22 -1.47
N MET A 75 -5.42 0.51 -2.39
CA MET A 75 -4.16 1.21 -2.15
C MET A 75 -4.29 2.25 -1.03
N SER A 76 -5.40 2.98 -0.99
CA SER A 76 -5.69 3.94 0.09
C SER A 76 -5.83 3.24 1.45
N CYS A 77 -6.51 2.07 1.49
CA CYS A 77 -6.63 1.25 2.70
C CYS A 77 -5.25 0.75 3.15
N TYR A 78 -4.40 0.33 2.23
CA TYR A 78 -3.06 -0.14 2.55
C TYR A 78 -2.20 0.95 3.21
N ASN A 79 -2.22 2.16 2.66
CA ASN A 79 -1.39 3.27 3.14
C ASN A 79 -1.95 3.92 4.43
N TRP A 80 -3.23 4.28 4.46
CA TRP A 80 -3.83 5.00 5.58
C TRP A 80 -4.44 4.08 6.65
N GLY A 81 -4.70 2.85 6.28
CA GLY A 81 -5.36 1.85 7.09
C GLY A 81 -6.85 1.73 6.74
N GLU A 82 -7.31 0.49 6.66
CA GLU A 82 -8.69 0.14 6.32
C GLU A 82 -9.72 0.73 7.30
N ASN A 83 -9.36 0.84 8.58
CA ASN A 83 -10.23 1.41 9.61
C ASN A 83 -10.54 2.90 9.39
N GLN A 84 -9.68 3.61 8.63
CA GLN A 84 -9.91 5.02 8.27
C GLN A 84 -10.67 5.15 6.95
N VAL A 85 -10.33 4.33 5.97
CA VAL A 85 -10.86 4.45 4.61
C VAL A 85 -12.23 3.79 4.46
N LEU A 86 -12.43 2.59 5.01
CA LEU A 86 -13.69 1.84 4.82
C LEU A 86 -14.94 2.57 5.32
N PRO A 87 -14.94 3.30 6.45
CA PRO A 87 -16.11 4.10 6.84
C PRO A 87 -16.48 5.16 5.80
N LEU A 88 -15.49 5.79 5.16
CA LEU A 88 -15.73 6.76 4.09
C LEU A 88 -16.27 6.08 2.84
N VAL A 89 -15.71 4.92 2.46
CA VAL A 89 -16.18 4.11 1.32
C VAL A 89 -17.62 3.65 1.54
N ARG A 90 -17.97 3.18 2.73
CA ARG A 90 -19.33 2.72 3.08
C ARG A 90 -20.36 3.83 3.09
N SER A 91 -19.95 5.08 3.31
CA SER A 91 -20.83 6.25 3.23
C SER A 91 -21.12 6.72 1.79
N MET A 92 -20.48 6.08 0.80
CA MET A 92 -20.75 6.30 -0.62
C MET A 92 -21.82 5.33 -1.13
N PRO A 93 -22.50 5.62 -2.26
CA PRO A 93 -23.43 4.69 -2.88
C PRO A 93 -22.76 3.32 -3.13
N ALA A 94 -23.51 2.24 -2.97
CA ALA A 94 -22.98 0.89 -3.17
C ALA A 94 -22.68 0.55 -4.65
N ASN A 95 -23.18 1.37 -5.59
CA ASN A 95 -22.90 1.21 -7.01
C ASN A 95 -21.37 1.33 -7.28
N PRO A 96 -20.70 0.31 -7.88
CA PRO A 96 -19.26 0.37 -8.17
C PRO A 96 -18.83 1.57 -9.04
N ARG A 97 -19.71 2.09 -9.91
CA ARG A 97 -19.41 3.29 -10.71
C ARG A 97 -19.29 4.55 -9.86
N GLU A 98 -20.00 4.60 -8.73
CA GLU A 98 -19.96 5.72 -7.77
C GLU A 98 -18.97 5.46 -6.64
N ARG A 99 -18.69 4.18 -6.29
CA ARG A 99 -17.78 3.78 -5.23
C ARG A 99 -16.36 3.57 -5.79
N ASN A 100 -15.63 4.66 -6.00
CA ASN A 100 -14.26 4.64 -6.51
C ASN A 100 -13.41 5.75 -5.86
N PHE A 101 -12.09 5.67 -6.06
CA PHE A 101 -11.14 6.62 -5.46
C PHE A 101 -11.40 8.07 -5.88
N TRP A 102 -11.76 8.32 -7.13
CA TRP A 102 -11.97 9.68 -7.62
C TRP A 102 -13.19 10.34 -6.97
N ARG A 103 -14.26 9.57 -6.75
CA ARG A 103 -15.44 10.03 -6.03
C ARG A 103 -15.16 10.20 -4.53
N LEU A 104 -14.37 9.30 -3.94
CA LEU A 104 -13.90 9.44 -2.56
C LEU A 104 -13.10 10.74 -2.41
N LEU A 105 -12.15 10.96 -3.32
CA LEU A 105 -11.33 12.17 -3.33
C LEU A 105 -12.17 13.44 -3.47
N ALA A 106 -13.11 13.47 -4.43
CA ALA A 106 -13.98 14.64 -4.64
C ALA A 106 -14.83 14.97 -3.41
N LYS A 107 -15.26 13.95 -2.65
CA LYS A 107 -16.14 14.13 -1.49
C LYS A 107 -15.40 14.36 -0.17
N TYR A 108 -14.20 13.79 -0.01
CA TYR A 108 -13.49 13.73 1.27
C TYR A 108 -12.02 14.17 1.18
N ARG A 109 -11.70 15.07 0.22
CA ARG A 109 -10.32 15.55 0.05
C ARG A 109 -9.73 16.15 1.32
N ASP A 110 -10.55 16.83 2.10
CA ASP A 110 -10.20 17.46 3.36
C ASP A 110 -9.91 16.47 4.50
N LYS A 111 -10.44 15.24 4.39
CA LYS A 111 -10.21 14.16 5.36
C LYS A 111 -9.04 13.26 4.97
N LEU A 112 -8.77 13.13 3.67
CA LEU A 112 -7.72 12.26 3.15
C LEU A 112 -6.34 12.90 3.41
N PRO A 113 -5.42 12.21 4.12
CA PRO A 113 -4.06 12.72 4.31
C PRO A 113 -3.37 12.98 2.97
N GLN A 114 -2.55 14.04 2.93
CA GLN A 114 -1.76 14.37 1.72
C GLN A 114 -0.85 13.19 1.33
N GLU A 115 -0.25 12.51 2.32
CA GLU A 115 0.57 11.32 2.09
C GLU A 115 -0.20 10.22 1.33
N THR A 116 -1.45 9.93 1.72
CA THR A 116 -2.26 8.91 1.06
C THR A 116 -2.67 9.32 -0.35
N TYR A 117 -2.98 10.61 -0.53
CA TYR A 117 -3.22 11.18 -1.86
C TYR A 117 -2.00 10.96 -2.76
N ASP A 118 -0.83 11.41 -2.34
CA ASP A 118 0.42 11.30 -3.11
C ASP A 118 0.78 9.85 -3.38
N TYR A 119 0.61 8.96 -2.40
CA TYR A 119 0.87 7.53 -2.52
C TYR A 119 0.10 6.87 -3.67
N VAL A 120 -1.21 7.13 -3.76
CA VAL A 120 -2.04 6.58 -4.85
C VAL A 120 -1.61 7.11 -6.21
N PHE A 121 -1.30 8.42 -6.29
CA PHE A 121 -0.82 9.01 -7.55
C PHE A 121 0.57 8.52 -7.95
N TYR A 122 1.48 8.30 -6.99
CA TYR A 122 2.80 7.74 -7.28
C TYR A 122 2.71 6.30 -7.80
N ILE A 123 1.83 5.46 -7.22
CA ILE A 123 1.59 4.11 -7.74
C ILE A 123 1.02 4.16 -9.16
N ALA A 124 0.01 5.01 -9.41
CA ALA A 124 -0.57 5.18 -10.75
C ALA A 124 0.49 5.64 -11.76
N SER A 125 1.32 6.62 -11.38
CA SER A 125 2.41 7.12 -12.23
C SER A 125 3.47 6.04 -12.49
N ALA A 126 3.86 5.28 -11.47
CA ALA A 126 4.81 4.19 -11.61
C ALA A 126 4.30 3.09 -12.56
N ALA A 127 3.00 2.74 -12.48
CA ALA A 127 2.37 1.79 -13.38
C ALA A 127 2.40 2.28 -14.83
N VAL A 128 2.02 3.53 -15.08
CA VAL A 128 2.05 4.14 -16.42
C VAL A 128 3.47 4.19 -16.99
N ILE A 129 4.46 4.56 -16.16
CA ILE A 129 5.88 4.56 -16.57
C ILE A 129 6.34 3.14 -16.84
N GLY A 130 5.96 2.17 -15.99
CA GLY A 130 6.35 0.76 -16.14
C GLY A 130 5.84 0.13 -17.42
N GLU A 131 4.63 0.49 -17.87
CA GLU A 131 4.08 -0.02 -19.14
C GLU A 131 4.80 0.51 -20.38
N ASN A 132 5.36 1.73 -20.32
CA ASN A 132 6.08 2.34 -21.44
C ASN A 132 7.30 3.14 -20.98
N PRO A 133 8.34 2.50 -20.41
CA PRO A 133 9.47 3.20 -19.79
C PRO A 133 10.20 4.13 -20.78
N ARG A 134 10.32 3.71 -22.04
CA ARG A 134 11.02 4.48 -23.09
C ARG A 134 10.36 5.83 -23.37
N LEU A 135 9.03 5.96 -23.25
CA LEU A 135 8.33 7.23 -23.40
C LEU A 135 8.72 8.25 -22.32
N PHE A 136 9.21 7.77 -21.19
CA PHE A 136 9.65 8.59 -20.05
C PHE A 136 11.17 8.72 -19.94
N GLY A 137 11.91 8.31 -21.00
CA GLY A 137 13.36 8.48 -21.06
C GLY A 137 14.19 7.37 -20.38
N PHE A 138 13.57 6.27 -19.99
CA PHE A 138 14.29 5.10 -19.46
C PHE A 138 14.74 4.17 -20.61
N ASP A 139 15.95 3.64 -20.52
CA ASP A 139 16.51 2.72 -21.52
C ASP A 139 16.35 1.26 -21.09
N PHE A 140 15.10 0.85 -20.87
CA PHE A 140 14.69 -0.54 -20.65
C PHE A 140 13.27 -0.77 -21.18
N ASP A 141 12.92 -2.03 -21.45
CA ASP A 141 11.58 -2.42 -21.87
C ASP A 141 10.66 -2.63 -20.64
N ASP A 142 9.37 -2.92 -20.92
CA ASP A 142 8.40 -3.21 -19.87
C ASP A 142 8.94 -4.26 -18.87
N PRO A 143 9.09 -3.92 -17.59
CA PRO A 143 9.60 -4.84 -16.58
C PRO A 143 8.62 -5.97 -16.23
N LEU A 144 7.35 -5.90 -16.67
CA LEU A 144 6.29 -6.86 -16.37
C LEU A 144 5.55 -7.36 -17.63
N PRO A 145 6.27 -7.78 -18.70
CA PRO A 145 5.65 -8.10 -20.00
C PRO A 145 4.62 -9.23 -19.94
N ASP A 146 4.69 -10.10 -18.93
CA ASP A 146 3.82 -11.26 -18.77
C ASP A 146 2.71 -11.08 -17.71
N ALA A 147 2.69 -9.97 -16.98
CA ALA A 147 1.69 -9.71 -15.95
C ALA A 147 0.29 -9.38 -16.52
N ALA A 148 0.20 -9.07 -17.81
CA ALA A 148 -1.03 -8.71 -18.52
C ALA A 148 -1.67 -9.87 -19.30
N LYS A 149 -1.09 -11.08 -19.24
CA LYS A 149 -1.64 -12.31 -19.80
C LYS A 149 -2.22 -13.19 -18.70
#